data_a78c59f85e22117e3a7f99b3c649a26e
#
_entry.id   a78c59f85e22117e3a7f99b3c649a26e
#
_cell.length_a   1.000
_cell.length_b   1.000
_cell.length_c   1.000
_cell.angle_alpha   90.00
_cell.angle_beta   90.00
_cell.angle_gamma   90.00
#
_symmetry.space_group_name_H-M   'P 1'
#
loop_
_entity.id
_entity.type
_entity.pdbx_description
1 polymer ?
#
loop_
_entity_poly.entity_id
_entity_poly.type
_entity_poly.pdbx_seq_one_letter_code
_entity_poly.pdbx_strand_id
1 'polypeptide(L)'
;MNKIAVAKWDNLADRQPEYAIVGEVDLVVVRYDEVVSVFYGRCLHRGALMSDGHVDQNDNLICGVHNWDYRLDSGVSEYENSEKLPKFQAWIENGDVLVDAEEIKAWGKANPQPYQRDEYLGLFQDPSHAPHPEPMNGLIQQYARDGLSKVGHHGITDSMGVPREELPKWDDIQIITAQLHKMPLLDDEPVDTKVVIGPNAQKPLQLDIPLFVSDMSFGALSEPAKIALARGAELAGTGICSGEGGMLPEEQEANSRYFYELASGRFGFSWDKLDKVQAFHFKGGQGAKTGTGGHLPGNKVKGKIALVRGLTEGEAAISPPRFPDWTEVSQIKEFADEVRTRTGGIPIGYKLSAQHIEADIDAALAVGVDYIILDGRGGGTGSAPSMFRDHISVPTIPALARARKYLDEKGVGDNV
;
A
#
# COMPACT_ATOMS: atom_id res chain seq x y z
N MET A 1 -0.47 -40.25 -37.00
CA MET A 1 0.12 -39.80 -35.74
C MET A 1 1.61 -39.69 -35.94
N ASN A 2 2.16 -38.49 -35.88
CA ASN A 2 3.58 -38.20 -35.98
C ASN A 2 4.04 -37.54 -34.69
N LYS A 3 4.49 -38.33 -33.71
CA LYS A 3 4.93 -37.84 -32.40
C LYS A 3 6.26 -37.11 -32.51
N ILE A 4 6.30 -35.85 -32.07
CA ILE A 4 7.52 -35.04 -31.97
C ILE A 4 7.68 -34.51 -30.57
N ALA A 5 8.92 -34.34 -30.11
CA ALA A 5 9.22 -33.78 -28.81
C ALA A 5 9.09 -32.23 -28.86
N VAL A 6 8.41 -31.68 -27.88
CA VAL A 6 8.22 -30.21 -27.70
C VAL A 6 8.89 -29.69 -26.43
N ALA A 7 9.19 -30.56 -25.47
CA ALA A 7 9.95 -30.23 -24.26
C ALA A 7 10.60 -31.47 -23.66
N LYS A 8 11.58 -31.28 -22.77
CA LYS A 8 12.09 -32.31 -21.86
C LYS A 8 11.32 -32.20 -20.54
N TRP A 9 10.79 -33.34 -20.06
CA TRP A 9 10.03 -33.38 -18.82
C TRP A 9 10.78 -32.81 -17.62
N ASP A 10 12.05 -33.21 -17.46
CA ASP A 10 12.88 -32.78 -16.34
C ASP A 10 13.28 -31.31 -16.38
N ASN A 11 13.15 -30.66 -17.53
CA ASN A 11 13.43 -29.23 -17.70
C ASN A 11 12.22 -28.35 -17.42
N LEU A 12 11.01 -28.94 -17.38
CA LEU A 12 9.78 -28.17 -17.09
C LEU A 12 9.65 -27.93 -15.58
N ALA A 13 9.73 -26.71 -15.18
CA ALA A 13 9.40 -26.33 -13.80
C ALA A 13 7.89 -26.47 -13.54
N ASP A 14 7.53 -26.91 -12.33
CA ASP A 14 6.13 -27.08 -11.97
C ASP A 14 5.38 -25.73 -12.04
N ARG A 15 4.23 -25.73 -12.72
CA ARG A 15 3.35 -24.56 -12.90
C ARG A 15 4.04 -23.35 -13.55
N GLN A 16 5.07 -23.59 -14.39
CA GLN A 16 5.68 -22.57 -15.22
C GLN A 16 5.37 -22.83 -16.69
N PRO A 17 4.77 -21.85 -17.41
CA PRO A 17 4.51 -22.00 -18.83
C PRO A 17 5.81 -21.93 -19.64
N GLU A 18 6.00 -22.87 -20.55
CA GLU A 18 7.16 -22.92 -21.44
C GLU A 18 6.71 -22.82 -22.90
N TYR A 19 7.48 -22.08 -23.71
CA TYR A 19 7.21 -21.90 -25.11
C TYR A 19 7.65 -23.12 -25.92
N ALA A 20 6.83 -23.52 -26.90
CA ALA A 20 7.18 -24.49 -27.92
C ALA A 20 6.56 -24.11 -29.26
N ILE A 21 6.95 -24.78 -30.31
CA ILE A 21 6.45 -24.53 -31.67
C ILE A 21 6.36 -25.83 -32.47
N VAL A 22 5.29 -25.94 -33.27
CA VAL A 22 5.12 -27.05 -34.24
C VAL A 22 4.65 -26.47 -35.57
N GLY A 23 5.52 -26.50 -36.57
CA GLY A 23 5.28 -25.80 -37.84
C GLY A 23 5.12 -24.30 -37.62
N GLU A 24 3.98 -23.77 -38.00
CA GLU A 24 3.63 -22.33 -37.80
C GLU A 24 2.81 -22.08 -36.55
N VAL A 25 2.55 -23.09 -35.71
CA VAL A 25 1.69 -22.97 -34.53
C VAL A 25 2.52 -22.77 -33.28
N ASP A 26 2.34 -21.63 -32.60
CA ASP A 26 2.89 -21.39 -31.27
C ASP A 26 2.16 -22.26 -30.26
N LEU A 27 2.90 -22.84 -29.33
CA LEU A 27 2.40 -23.69 -28.25
C LEU A 27 2.87 -23.16 -26.91
N VAL A 28 2.10 -23.47 -25.88
CA VAL A 28 2.52 -23.35 -24.50
C VAL A 28 2.43 -24.74 -23.83
N VAL A 29 3.50 -25.12 -23.16
CA VAL A 29 3.62 -26.38 -22.43
C VAL A 29 3.63 -26.06 -20.94
N VAL A 30 2.76 -26.69 -20.17
CA VAL A 30 2.70 -26.51 -18.73
C VAL A 30 2.71 -27.86 -18.04
N ARG A 31 3.73 -28.08 -17.22
CA ARG A 31 3.76 -29.16 -16.24
C ARG A 31 3.03 -28.74 -14.97
N TYR A 32 2.20 -29.59 -14.43
CA TYR A 32 1.61 -29.44 -13.09
C TYR A 32 1.50 -30.82 -12.45
N ASP A 33 2.14 -30.96 -11.30
CA ASP A 33 2.33 -32.24 -10.63
C ASP A 33 2.97 -33.29 -11.58
N GLU A 34 2.31 -34.42 -11.80
CA GLU A 34 2.76 -35.49 -12.72
C GLU A 34 2.05 -35.41 -14.09
N VAL A 35 1.44 -34.30 -14.41
CA VAL A 35 0.65 -34.11 -15.65
C VAL A 35 1.28 -33.02 -16.50
N VAL A 36 1.10 -33.10 -17.81
CA VAL A 36 1.43 -32.05 -18.77
C VAL A 36 0.22 -31.66 -19.59
N SER A 37 0.06 -30.39 -19.80
CA SER A 37 -0.91 -29.82 -20.76
C SER A 37 -0.19 -29.04 -21.84
N VAL A 38 -0.60 -29.24 -23.07
CA VAL A 38 -0.11 -28.48 -24.23
C VAL A 38 -1.27 -27.75 -24.89
N PHE A 39 -1.17 -26.45 -24.99
CA PHE A 39 -2.21 -25.61 -25.58
C PHE A 39 -1.66 -24.80 -26.76
N TYR A 40 -2.58 -24.23 -27.51
CA TYR A 40 -2.27 -23.14 -28.40
C TYR A 40 -1.56 -22.01 -27.63
N GLY A 41 -0.44 -21.53 -28.12
CA GLY A 41 0.48 -20.66 -27.40
C GLY A 41 0.11 -19.18 -27.40
N ARG A 42 -1.00 -18.80 -28.04
CA ARG A 42 -1.43 -17.40 -28.12
C ARG A 42 -2.75 -17.18 -27.40
N CYS A 43 -2.81 -16.13 -26.60
CA CYS A 43 -4.04 -15.67 -25.97
C CYS A 43 -5.11 -15.33 -27.00
N LEU A 44 -6.32 -15.87 -26.85
CA LEU A 44 -7.43 -15.66 -27.78
C LEU A 44 -7.89 -14.22 -27.87
N HIS A 45 -7.57 -13.40 -26.86
CA HIS A 45 -7.95 -11.99 -26.84
C HIS A 45 -7.17 -11.18 -27.89
N ARG A 46 -5.83 -11.13 -27.79
CA ARG A 46 -4.96 -10.31 -28.68
C ARG A 46 -3.64 -10.97 -29.04
N GLY A 47 -3.52 -12.26 -28.91
CA GLY A 47 -2.37 -13.00 -29.42
C GLY A 47 -1.08 -12.92 -28.61
N ALA A 48 -1.11 -12.40 -27.39
CA ALA A 48 0.07 -12.47 -26.50
C ALA A 48 0.51 -13.89 -26.30
N LEU A 49 1.82 -14.15 -26.18
CA LEU A 49 2.33 -15.49 -25.89
C LEU A 49 1.89 -15.91 -24.49
N MET A 50 1.26 -17.07 -24.40
CA MET A 50 0.82 -17.63 -23.11
C MET A 50 2.01 -18.13 -22.28
N SER A 51 3.16 -18.39 -22.89
CA SER A 51 4.41 -18.69 -22.20
C SER A 51 4.98 -17.51 -21.41
N ASP A 52 4.61 -16.29 -21.76
CA ASP A 52 4.99 -15.07 -21.02
C ASP A 52 4.03 -14.76 -19.85
N GLY A 53 3.02 -15.59 -19.66
CA GLY A 53 2.08 -15.51 -18.56
C GLY A 53 2.56 -16.27 -17.32
N HIS A 54 1.62 -16.68 -16.51
CA HIS A 54 1.89 -17.45 -15.29
C HIS A 54 0.73 -18.42 -14.99
N VAL A 55 0.93 -19.31 -14.05
CA VAL A 55 -0.15 -20.17 -13.51
C VAL A 55 -0.54 -19.66 -12.14
N ASP A 56 -1.83 -19.48 -11.91
CA ASP A 56 -2.37 -19.03 -10.62
C ASP A 56 -2.51 -20.20 -9.63
N GLN A 57 -2.93 -19.88 -8.40
CA GLN A 57 -3.12 -20.85 -7.32
C GLN A 57 -4.31 -21.82 -7.53
N ASN A 58 -5.14 -21.58 -8.56
CA ASN A 58 -6.29 -22.42 -8.93
C ASN A 58 -6.00 -23.30 -10.17
N ASP A 59 -4.75 -23.42 -10.57
CA ASP A 59 -4.32 -24.13 -11.77
C ASP A 59 -4.91 -23.56 -13.08
N ASN A 60 -5.01 -22.24 -13.16
CA ASN A 60 -5.33 -21.53 -14.39
C ASN A 60 -4.07 -20.93 -15.01
N LEU A 61 -3.89 -21.14 -16.32
CA LEU A 61 -2.91 -20.45 -17.13
C LEU A 61 -3.41 -19.02 -17.42
N ILE A 62 -2.69 -18.04 -16.93
CA ILE A 62 -3.08 -16.61 -16.99
C ILE A 62 -2.25 -15.88 -18.04
N CYS A 63 -2.91 -15.18 -18.95
CA CYS A 63 -2.26 -14.28 -19.89
C CYS A 63 -1.62 -13.09 -19.16
N GLY A 64 -0.32 -12.85 -19.40
CA GLY A 64 0.44 -11.79 -18.71
C GLY A 64 0.04 -10.35 -19.06
N VAL A 65 -0.88 -10.15 -20.03
CA VAL A 65 -1.28 -8.80 -20.49
C VAL A 65 -2.61 -8.36 -19.90
N HIS A 66 -3.67 -9.15 -20.09
CA HIS A 66 -5.03 -8.78 -19.67
C HIS A 66 -5.65 -9.76 -18.70
N ASN A 67 -4.85 -10.71 -18.18
CA ASN A 67 -5.26 -11.73 -17.21
C ASN A 67 -6.39 -12.67 -17.69
N TRP A 68 -6.51 -12.88 -19.00
CA TRP A 68 -7.37 -13.95 -19.51
C TRP A 68 -6.87 -15.29 -18.99
N ASP A 69 -7.77 -16.09 -18.46
CA ASP A 69 -7.49 -17.33 -17.76
C ASP A 69 -7.97 -18.57 -18.54
N TYR A 70 -7.24 -19.67 -18.38
CA TYR A 70 -7.58 -20.97 -18.97
C TYR A 70 -7.17 -22.08 -18.03
N ARG A 71 -8.10 -22.94 -17.64
CA ARG A 71 -7.82 -24.08 -16.76
C ARG A 71 -6.82 -25.04 -17.38
N LEU A 72 -5.85 -25.50 -16.61
CA LEU A 72 -4.82 -26.43 -17.09
C LEU A 72 -5.36 -27.80 -17.51
N ASP A 73 -6.46 -28.26 -16.92
CA ASP A 73 -7.08 -29.55 -17.26
C ASP A 73 -7.85 -29.53 -18.59
N SER A 74 -8.52 -28.43 -18.91
CA SER A 74 -9.52 -28.36 -19.98
C SER A 74 -9.26 -27.29 -21.03
N GLY A 75 -8.50 -26.24 -20.70
CA GLY A 75 -8.35 -25.05 -21.51
C GLY A 75 -9.55 -24.10 -21.46
N VAL A 76 -10.60 -24.43 -20.71
CA VAL A 76 -11.81 -23.58 -20.58
C VAL A 76 -11.51 -22.46 -19.59
N SER A 77 -11.88 -21.21 -19.94
CA SER A 77 -11.78 -20.08 -19.03
C SER A 77 -12.69 -20.28 -17.82
N GLU A 78 -12.18 -20.03 -16.62
CA GLU A 78 -12.98 -20.03 -15.41
C GLU A 78 -13.89 -18.82 -15.34
N TYR A 79 -13.43 -17.68 -15.87
CA TYR A 79 -14.18 -16.43 -15.94
C TYR A 79 -15.33 -16.50 -16.96
N GLU A 80 -15.04 -17.03 -18.17
CA GLU A 80 -16.01 -17.13 -19.26
C GLU A 80 -16.00 -18.55 -19.87
N ASN A 81 -16.92 -19.39 -19.42
CA ASN A 81 -16.92 -20.80 -19.80
C ASN A 81 -17.18 -21.08 -21.30
N SER A 82 -17.60 -20.09 -22.07
CA SER A 82 -17.70 -20.23 -23.55
C SER A 82 -16.33 -20.09 -24.23
N GLU A 83 -15.36 -19.49 -23.58
CA GLU A 83 -13.99 -19.34 -24.07
C GLU A 83 -13.16 -20.59 -23.77
N LYS A 84 -12.48 -21.10 -24.79
CA LYS A 84 -11.67 -22.30 -24.67
C LYS A 84 -10.39 -22.16 -25.47
N LEU A 85 -9.27 -22.13 -24.78
CA LEU A 85 -7.94 -22.24 -25.43
C LEU A 85 -7.76 -23.66 -25.98
N PRO A 86 -7.46 -23.80 -27.28
CA PRO A 86 -7.27 -25.12 -27.89
C PRO A 86 -6.19 -25.92 -27.16
N LYS A 87 -6.55 -27.14 -26.72
CA LYS A 87 -5.67 -28.09 -26.06
C LYS A 87 -5.37 -29.24 -26.98
N PHE A 88 -4.09 -29.59 -27.09
CA PHE A 88 -3.59 -30.70 -27.95
C PHE A 88 -3.27 -31.94 -27.11
N GLN A 89 -3.36 -33.09 -27.74
CA GLN A 89 -3.00 -34.31 -27.08
C GLN A 89 -1.49 -34.38 -26.86
N ALA A 90 -1.08 -34.71 -25.62
CA ALA A 90 0.31 -34.82 -25.23
C ALA A 90 0.59 -36.11 -24.48
N TRP A 91 1.82 -36.60 -24.57
CA TRP A 91 2.30 -37.82 -23.90
C TRP A 91 3.67 -37.57 -23.26
N ILE A 92 3.96 -38.25 -22.17
CA ILE A 92 5.28 -38.26 -21.55
C ILE A 92 5.88 -39.66 -21.87
N GLU A 93 6.91 -39.70 -22.69
CA GLU A 93 7.59 -40.94 -23.06
C GLU A 93 9.10 -40.73 -23.05
N ASN A 94 9.82 -41.60 -22.33
CA ASN A 94 11.30 -41.59 -22.23
C ASN A 94 11.89 -40.22 -21.78
N GLY A 95 11.17 -39.47 -20.94
CA GLY A 95 11.59 -38.17 -20.48
C GLY A 95 11.34 -37.02 -21.46
N ASP A 96 10.65 -37.29 -22.58
CA ASP A 96 10.21 -36.29 -23.54
C ASP A 96 8.71 -36.02 -23.41
N VAL A 97 8.31 -34.77 -23.57
CA VAL A 97 6.92 -34.35 -23.78
C VAL A 97 6.67 -34.37 -25.30
N LEU A 98 5.79 -35.24 -25.74
CA LEU A 98 5.48 -35.46 -27.15
C LEU A 98 4.09 -34.95 -27.49
N VAL A 99 3.91 -34.47 -28.72
CA VAL A 99 2.64 -34.09 -29.32
C VAL A 99 2.50 -34.70 -30.70
N ASP A 100 1.27 -34.77 -31.24
CA ASP A 100 1.06 -35.18 -32.64
C ASP A 100 1.21 -33.97 -33.58
N ALA A 101 2.31 -33.96 -34.32
CA ALA A 101 2.60 -32.86 -35.26
C ALA A 101 1.57 -32.75 -36.39
N GLU A 102 0.92 -33.83 -36.80
CA GLU A 102 -0.10 -33.78 -37.85
C GLU A 102 -1.40 -33.17 -37.34
N GLU A 103 -1.79 -33.45 -36.09
CA GLU A 103 -2.94 -32.81 -35.41
C GLU A 103 -2.75 -31.31 -35.36
N ILE A 104 -1.59 -30.86 -34.86
CA ILE A 104 -1.30 -29.42 -34.67
C ILE A 104 -1.21 -28.68 -36.00
N LYS A 105 -0.52 -29.26 -37.00
CA LYS A 105 -0.45 -28.67 -38.36
C LYS A 105 -1.81 -28.58 -39.02
N ALA A 106 -2.65 -29.61 -38.87
CA ALA A 106 -4.01 -29.61 -39.43
C ALA A 106 -4.85 -28.55 -38.75
N TRP A 107 -4.74 -28.39 -37.43
CA TRP A 107 -5.41 -27.33 -36.69
C TRP A 107 -4.93 -25.96 -37.17
N GLY A 108 -3.63 -25.71 -37.27
CA GLY A 108 -3.07 -24.44 -37.73
C GLY A 108 -3.51 -24.07 -39.13
N LYS A 109 -3.64 -25.06 -40.03
CA LYS A 109 -4.18 -24.81 -41.39
C LYS A 109 -5.65 -24.44 -41.39
N ALA A 110 -6.44 -25.03 -40.49
CA ALA A 110 -7.86 -24.69 -40.30
C ALA A 110 -8.06 -23.35 -39.57
N ASN A 111 -7.10 -22.92 -38.75
CA ASN A 111 -7.12 -21.72 -37.96
C ASN A 111 -5.88 -20.85 -38.30
N PRO A 112 -5.89 -20.13 -39.43
CA PRO A 112 -4.76 -19.30 -39.83
C PRO A 112 -4.38 -18.30 -38.73
N GLN A 113 -3.10 -18.21 -38.41
CA GLN A 113 -2.60 -17.35 -37.35
C GLN A 113 -2.52 -15.90 -37.85
N PRO A 114 -3.25 -14.96 -37.23
CA PRO A 114 -3.23 -13.54 -37.66
C PRO A 114 -1.95 -12.81 -37.24
N TYR A 115 -1.12 -13.45 -36.41
CA TYR A 115 0.03 -12.83 -35.78
C TYR A 115 1.34 -13.24 -36.48
N GLN A 116 2.21 -12.26 -36.71
CA GLN A 116 3.57 -12.51 -37.17
C GLN A 116 4.49 -12.69 -35.97
N ARG A 117 5.13 -13.86 -35.89
CA ARG A 117 5.99 -14.21 -34.74
C ARG A 117 7.14 -13.24 -34.58
N ASP A 118 7.78 -12.84 -35.66
CA ASP A 118 8.95 -11.98 -35.68
C ASP A 118 8.63 -10.54 -35.26
N GLU A 119 7.36 -10.16 -35.24
CA GLU A 119 6.88 -8.87 -34.77
C GLU A 119 6.53 -8.87 -33.28
N TYR A 120 6.52 -10.02 -32.61
CA TYR A 120 6.24 -10.11 -31.19
C TYR A 120 7.44 -9.69 -30.35
N LEU A 121 7.33 -8.55 -29.67
CA LEU A 121 8.40 -7.95 -28.87
C LEU A 121 8.28 -8.21 -27.36
N GLY A 122 7.41 -9.12 -26.96
CA GLY A 122 7.12 -9.43 -25.57
C GLY A 122 5.94 -8.64 -24.99
N LEU A 123 5.54 -8.98 -23.76
CA LEU A 123 4.33 -8.47 -23.12
C LEU A 123 4.26 -6.93 -23.05
N PHE A 124 5.40 -6.28 -22.85
CA PHE A 124 5.46 -4.83 -22.60
C PHE A 124 5.80 -3.99 -23.86
N GLN A 125 6.15 -4.62 -24.96
CA GLN A 125 6.59 -3.95 -26.18
C GLN A 125 5.73 -4.26 -27.39
N ASP A 126 4.72 -5.11 -27.22
CA ASP A 126 3.77 -5.41 -28.31
C ASP A 126 2.92 -4.17 -28.60
N PRO A 127 2.98 -3.61 -29.84
CA PRO A 127 2.20 -2.42 -30.22
C PRO A 127 0.69 -2.62 -30.15
N SER A 128 0.22 -3.87 -30.21
CA SER A 128 -1.20 -4.20 -30.04
C SER A 128 -1.67 -4.09 -28.58
N HIS A 129 -0.72 -4.07 -27.66
CA HIS A 129 -0.92 -3.88 -26.24
C HIS A 129 -0.33 -2.50 -25.91
N ALA A 130 -1.13 -1.45 -26.04
CA ALA A 130 -0.72 -0.09 -25.71
C ALA A 130 0.08 -0.06 -24.39
N PRO A 131 1.12 0.77 -24.26
CA PRO A 131 1.97 0.84 -23.06
C PRO A 131 1.20 1.11 -21.75
N HIS A 132 -0.07 1.46 -21.85
CA HIS A 132 -1.04 1.50 -20.77
C HIS A 132 -2.30 0.73 -21.23
N PRO A 133 -2.31 -0.63 -21.15
CA PRO A 133 -3.56 -1.36 -21.26
C PRO A 133 -4.52 -0.78 -20.22
N GLU A 134 -5.79 -0.86 -20.45
CA GLU A 134 -6.82 -0.32 -19.56
C GLU A 134 -6.45 -0.59 -18.08
N PRO A 135 -6.16 0.44 -17.28
CA PRO A 135 -5.40 0.29 -16.04
C PRO A 135 -6.11 -0.56 -14.98
N MET A 136 -7.41 -0.80 -15.15
CA MET A 136 -8.22 -1.58 -14.21
C MET A 136 -8.68 -2.94 -14.76
N ASN A 137 -8.17 -3.36 -15.92
CA ASN A 137 -8.66 -4.59 -16.57
C ASN A 137 -8.52 -5.83 -15.68
N GLY A 138 -7.34 -6.04 -15.08
CA GLY A 138 -7.13 -7.16 -14.15
C GLY A 138 -8.07 -7.12 -12.93
N LEU A 139 -8.30 -5.94 -12.38
CA LEU A 139 -9.21 -5.75 -11.25
C LEU A 139 -10.67 -6.02 -11.65
N ILE A 140 -11.09 -5.57 -12.83
CA ILE A 140 -12.44 -5.83 -13.37
C ILE A 140 -12.66 -7.33 -13.52
N GLN A 141 -11.69 -8.04 -14.11
CA GLN A 141 -11.76 -9.49 -14.29
C GLN A 141 -11.79 -10.24 -12.95
N GLN A 142 -10.98 -9.82 -11.99
CA GLN A 142 -11.00 -10.39 -10.65
C GLN A 142 -12.36 -10.20 -9.97
N TYR A 143 -12.94 -9.01 -10.04
CA TYR A 143 -14.26 -8.74 -9.46
C TYR A 143 -15.37 -9.53 -10.16
N ALA A 144 -15.29 -9.67 -11.47
CA ALA A 144 -16.25 -10.47 -12.23
C ALA A 144 -16.17 -11.95 -11.88
N ARG A 145 -14.96 -12.50 -11.72
CA ARG A 145 -14.75 -13.90 -11.37
C ARG A 145 -15.11 -14.20 -9.92
N ASP A 146 -14.58 -13.42 -9.00
CA ASP A 146 -14.63 -13.73 -7.56
C ASP A 146 -15.83 -13.11 -6.84
N GLY A 147 -16.44 -12.10 -7.43
CA GLY A 147 -17.47 -11.28 -6.82
C GLY A 147 -16.92 -10.39 -5.69
N LEU A 148 -17.66 -9.35 -5.35
CA LEU A 148 -17.27 -8.39 -4.32
C LEU A 148 -17.14 -9.02 -2.92
N SER A 149 -17.89 -10.09 -2.65
CA SER A 149 -17.81 -10.79 -1.36
C SER A 149 -16.49 -11.50 -1.11
N LYS A 150 -15.81 -11.97 -2.16
CA LYS A 150 -14.48 -12.59 -2.05
C LYS A 150 -13.36 -11.56 -2.00
N VAL A 151 -13.51 -10.47 -2.72
CA VAL A 151 -12.51 -9.40 -2.76
C VAL A 151 -12.48 -8.59 -1.45
N GLY A 152 -13.56 -8.64 -0.70
CA GLY A 152 -13.71 -7.97 0.59
C GLY A 152 -14.23 -6.53 0.46
N HIS A 153 -14.52 -5.94 1.60
CA HIS A 153 -15.18 -4.63 1.71
C HIS A 153 -14.37 -3.49 1.06
N HIS A 154 -13.06 -3.56 1.14
CA HIS A 154 -12.16 -2.50 0.64
C HIS A 154 -11.53 -2.80 -0.72
N GLY A 155 -11.78 -3.95 -1.31
CA GLY A 155 -11.09 -4.39 -2.52
C GLY A 155 -9.64 -4.79 -2.26
N ILE A 156 -8.82 -4.77 -3.32
CA ILE A 156 -7.39 -5.04 -3.23
C ILE A 156 -6.70 -3.95 -2.40
N THR A 157 -5.80 -4.35 -1.51
CA THR A 157 -5.01 -3.45 -0.67
C THR A 157 -3.53 -3.53 -1.00
N ASP A 158 -2.85 -2.38 -0.93
CA ASP A 158 -1.42 -2.23 -1.15
C ASP A 158 -0.75 -1.63 0.08
N SER A 159 0.53 -1.94 0.25
CA SER A 159 1.36 -1.42 1.35
C SER A 159 2.35 -0.34 0.95
N MET A 160 2.48 -0.07 -0.35
CA MET A 160 3.40 0.92 -0.88
C MET A 160 2.69 2.22 -1.25
N GLY A 161 3.42 3.32 -1.28
CA GLY A 161 2.92 4.60 -1.74
C GLY A 161 2.67 4.64 -3.25
N VAL A 162 2.12 5.74 -3.72
CA VAL A 162 1.93 6.02 -5.15
C VAL A 162 3.28 6.06 -5.87
N PRO A 163 3.39 5.60 -7.12
CA PRO A 163 4.59 5.76 -7.93
C PRO A 163 5.08 7.21 -7.92
N ARG A 164 6.37 7.38 -7.72
CA ARG A 164 6.98 8.71 -7.48
C ARG A 164 6.80 9.67 -8.65
N GLU A 165 6.82 9.16 -9.86
CA GLU A 165 6.60 9.91 -11.11
C GLU A 165 5.20 10.51 -11.25
N GLU A 166 4.23 10.01 -10.50
CA GLU A 166 2.84 10.51 -10.48
C GLU A 166 2.61 11.60 -9.44
N LEU A 167 3.64 11.96 -8.67
CA LEU A 167 3.56 12.95 -7.59
C LEU A 167 4.46 14.16 -7.89
N PRO A 168 4.13 15.36 -7.35
CA PRO A 168 5.06 16.47 -7.27
C PRO A 168 6.35 16.03 -6.57
N LYS A 169 7.51 16.41 -7.09
CA LYS A 169 8.84 16.03 -6.59
C LYS A 169 9.53 17.21 -5.95
N TRP A 170 10.41 16.95 -5.01
CA TRP A 170 11.28 18.00 -4.45
C TRP A 170 12.21 18.60 -5.51
N ASP A 171 12.57 17.82 -6.53
CA ASP A 171 13.38 18.30 -7.67
C ASP A 171 12.65 19.36 -8.53
N ASP A 172 11.32 19.44 -8.43
CA ASP A 172 10.49 20.44 -9.12
C ASP A 172 10.39 21.76 -8.33
N ILE A 173 10.98 21.84 -7.14
CA ILE A 173 10.89 22.97 -6.21
C ILE A 173 12.22 23.71 -6.16
N GLN A 174 12.13 25.04 -6.27
CA GLN A 174 13.31 25.92 -6.10
C GLN A 174 13.29 26.56 -4.70
N ILE A 175 14.42 26.50 -4.01
CA ILE A 175 14.59 27.16 -2.72
C ILE A 175 14.93 28.62 -2.96
N ILE A 176 14.17 29.52 -2.35
CA ILE A 176 14.43 30.96 -2.36
C ILE A 176 15.32 31.28 -1.15
N THR A 177 16.57 31.59 -1.43
CA THR A 177 17.59 31.81 -0.39
C THR A 177 17.71 33.30 -0.01
N ALA A 178 18.36 33.55 1.13
CA ALA A 178 18.71 34.89 1.56
C ALA A 178 19.78 35.51 0.65
N GLN A 179 19.70 36.84 0.42
CA GLN A 179 20.67 37.59 -0.40
C GLN A 179 20.88 39.02 0.11
N LEU A 180 19.91 39.90 -0.01
CA LEU A 180 20.00 41.32 0.38
C LEU A 180 18.89 41.73 1.34
N HIS A 181 17.65 41.44 1.00
CA HIS A 181 16.50 41.74 1.87
C HIS A 181 16.58 41.05 3.22
N LYS A 182 17.04 39.82 3.22
CA LYS A 182 17.39 39.03 4.40
C LYS A 182 18.85 38.60 4.23
N MET A 183 19.72 39.10 5.12
CA MET A 183 21.15 38.75 5.05
C MET A 183 21.36 37.27 5.29
N PRO A 184 22.20 36.59 4.47
CA PRO A 184 22.59 35.23 4.75
C PRO A 184 23.49 35.14 5.98
N LEU A 185 23.47 34.00 6.64
CA LEU A 185 24.44 33.69 7.69
C LEU A 185 25.83 33.46 7.09
N LEU A 186 26.86 33.75 7.85
CA LEU A 186 28.22 33.36 7.52
C LEU A 186 28.46 31.88 7.84
N ASP A 187 29.49 31.28 7.26
CA ASP A 187 29.73 29.83 7.37
C ASP A 187 29.98 29.37 8.82
N ASP A 188 30.46 30.26 9.69
CA ASP A 188 30.75 29.98 11.10
C ASP A 188 29.63 30.42 12.06
N GLU A 189 28.54 30.98 11.56
CA GLU A 189 27.40 31.36 12.40
C GLU A 189 26.54 30.12 12.74
N PRO A 190 26.16 29.97 14.01
CA PRO A 190 25.35 28.83 14.43
C PRO A 190 23.95 28.87 13.84
N VAL A 191 23.48 27.73 13.37
CA VAL A 191 22.09 27.51 12.89
C VAL A 191 21.31 26.80 13.97
N ASP A 192 20.21 27.41 14.43
CA ASP A 192 19.29 26.75 15.36
C ASP A 192 18.35 25.82 14.60
N THR A 193 18.36 24.56 14.97
CA THR A 193 17.50 23.51 14.42
C THR A 193 16.36 23.10 15.36
N LYS A 194 16.28 23.72 16.54
CA LYS A 194 15.27 23.37 17.53
C LYS A 194 13.85 23.73 17.09
N VAL A 195 12.93 22.87 17.45
CA VAL A 195 11.48 23.08 17.23
C VAL A 195 10.75 22.87 18.55
N VAL A 196 9.78 23.75 18.82
CA VAL A 196 8.92 23.63 19.99
C VAL A 196 7.52 23.24 19.51
N ILE A 197 7.09 22.05 19.87
CA ILE A 197 5.73 21.58 19.63
C ILE A 197 4.82 22.12 20.73
N GLY A 198 3.75 22.84 20.34
CA GLY A 198 2.83 23.49 21.24
C GLY A 198 3.50 24.58 22.09
N PRO A 199 4.01 25.67 21.49
CA PRO A 199 4.73 26.72 22.23
C PRO A 199 3.87 27.39 23.31
N ASN A 200 2.55 27.33 23.18
CA ASN A 200 1.59 27.89 24.15
C ASN A 200 1.03 26.83 25.11
N ALA A 201 1.42 25.57 25.00
CA ALA A 201 1.04 24.53 25.95
C ALA A 201 1.73 24.79 27.32
N GLN A 202 1.14 24.28 28.40
CA GLN A 202 1.77 24.42 29.73
C GLN A 202 3.06 23.64 29.86
N LYS A 203 3.18 22.51 29.12
CA LYS A 203 4.39 21.68 29.02
C LYS A 203 4.77 21.52 27.55
N PRO A 204 5.31 22.55 26.89
CA PRO A 204 5.70 22.45 25.49
C PRO A 204 6.78 21.37 25.30
N LEU A 205 6.76 20.69 24.16
CA LEU A 205 7.74 19.66 23.82
C LEU A 205 8.80 20.23 22.89
N GLN A 206 10.07 20.24 23.34
CA GLN A 206 11.19 20.66 22.51
C GLN A 206 11.84 19.46 21.79
N LEU A 207 12.06 19.62 20.51
CA LEU A 207 12.87 18.72 19.66
C LEU A 207 14.14 19.47 19.25
N ASP A 208 15.30 18.78 19.22
CA ASP A 208 16.57 19.39 18.84
C ASP A 208 16.73 19.51 17.31
N ILE A 209 15.91 18.77 16.56
CA ILE A 209 15.85 18.81 15.09
C ILE A 209 14.40 18.82 14.61
N PRO A 210 14.08 19.44 13.43
CA PRO A 210 12.71 19.54 12.91
C PRO A 210 12.24 18.25 12.22
N LEU A 211 12.52 17.11 12.80
CA LEU A 211 12.13 15.78 12.35
C LEU A 211 11.71 14.94 13.54
N PHE A 212 10.74 14.07 13.37
CA PHE A 212 10.47 13.02 14.35
C PHE A 212 10.03 11.72 13.66
N VAL A 213 10.09 10.60 14.36
CA VAL A 213 9.69 9.30 13.82
C VAL A 213 8.15 9.21 13.84
N SER A 214 7.57 9.15 12.65
CA SER A 214 6.13 9.18 12.42
C SER A 214 5.38 7.95 12.98
N ASP A 215 4.08 8.02 12.90
CA ASP A 215 3.11 7.06 13.44
C ASP A 215 3.19 5.70 12.74
N MET A 216 3.82 4.74 13.36
CA MET A 216 3.93 3.35 12.88
C MET A 216 3.54 2.39 13.99
N SER A 217 2.39 1.74 13.86
CA SER A 217 1.83 0.90 14.92
C SER A 217 2.65 -0.36 15.20
N PHE A 218 2.64 -0.79 16.47
CA PHE A 218 3.14 -2.11 16.84
C PHE A 218 2.25 -3.20 16.23
N GLY A 219 2.86 -4.08 15.44
CA GLY A 219 2.19 -5.07 14.61
C GLY A 219 2.25 -4.73 13.11
N ALA A 220 2.36 -3.43 12.73
CA ALA A 220 2.87 -3.03 11.42
C ALA A 220 4.40 -3.12 11.41
N LEU A 221 5.05 -2.63 12.47
CA LEU A 221 6.46 -2.85 12.75
C LEU A 221 6.63 -3.91 13.85
N SER A 222 7.75 -4.62 13.82
CA SER A 222 8.18 -5.52 14.87
C SER A 222 8.70 -4.77 16.11
N GLU A 223 8.72 -5.43 17.25
CA GLU A 223 9.26 -4.86 18.50
C GLU A 223 10.72 -4.37 18.34
N PRO A 224 11.67 -5.16 17.81
CA PRO A 224 13.04 -4.67 17.61
C PRO A 224 13.12 -3.44 16.72
N ALA A 225 12.30 -3.35 15.67
CA ALA A 225 12.29 -2.19 14.80
C ALA A 225 11.79 -0.93 15.53
N LYS A 226 10.71 -1.04 16.30
CA LYS A 226 10.19 0.08 17.09
C LYS A 226 11.19 0.56 18.14
N ILE A 227 11.84 -0.34 18.86
CA ILE A 227 12.87 0.00 19.85
C ILE A 227 14.08 0.66 19.18
N ALA A 228 14.51 0.14 18.02
CA ALA A 228 15.65 0.73 17.30
C ALA A 228 15.35 2.17 16.83
N LEU A 229 14.14 2.41 16.32
CA LEU A 229 13.69 3.75 15.92
C LEU A 229 13.58 4.69 17.12
N ALA A 230 13.05 4.22 18.25
CA ALA A 230 12.94 5.02 19.47
C ALA A 230 14.31 5.44 20.01
N ARG A 231 15.28 4.53 20.04
CA ARG A 231 16.67 4.81 20.44
C ARG A 231 17.35 5.76 19.46
N GLY A 232 17.14 5.57 18.14
CA GLY A 232 17.66 6.47 17.11
C GLY A 232 17.13 7.89 17.26
N ALA A 233 15.82 8.02 17.51
CA ALA A 233 15.17 9.29 17.78
C ALA A 233 15.71 9.96 19.04
N GLU A 234 15.92 9.21 20.14
CA GLU A 234 16.50 9.73 21.38
C GLU A 234 17.92 10.26 21.14
N LEU A 235 18.77 9.50 20.45
CA LEU A 235 20.14 9.91 20.11
C LEU A 235 20.19 11.16 19.25
N ALA A 236 19.21 11.35 18.37
CA ALA A 236 19.06 12.53 17.53
C ALA A 236 18.40 13.73 18.21
N GLY A 237 18.01 13.59 19.50
CA GLY A 237 17.31 14.63 20.24
C GLY A 237 15.89 14.89 19.74
N THR A 238 15.23 13.89 19.18
CA THR A 238 13.87 14.02 18.64
C THR A 238 12.92 12.94 19.19
N GLY A 239 11.67 12.99 18.75
CA GLY A 239 10.60 12.14 19.25
C GLY A 239 10.22 10.99 18.32
N ILE A 240 9.40 10.10 18.85
CA ILE A 240 8.75 8.99 18.15
C ILE A 240 7.29 8.89 18.57
N CYS A 241 6.43 8.44 17.66
CA CYS A 241 5.01 8.21 17.92
C CYS A 241 4.66 6.74 18.08
N SER A 242 3.71 6.44 18.99
CA SER A 242 3.18 5.10 19.21
C SER A 242 2.54 4.47 17.98
N GLY A 243 1.89 5.29 17.14
CA GLY A 243 0.94 4.83 16.15
C GLY A 243 -0.34 4.25 16.79
N GLU A 244 -1.31 3.87 15.98
CA GLU A 244 -2.66 3.45 16.42
C GLU A 244 -2.72 2.12 17.17
N GLY A 245 -1.63 1.38 17.26
CA GLY A 245 -1.56 0.04 17.86
C GLY A 245 -1.42 0.01 19.39
N GLY A 246 -1.52 1.14 20.05
CA GLY A 246 -1.23 1.30 21.46
C GLY A 246 0.26 1.51 21.75
N MET A 247 0.59 1.82 22.98
CA MET A 247 1.94 2.12 23.43
C MET A 247 2.71 0.84 23.78
N LEU A 248 3.77 0.56 23.01
CA LEU A 248 4.73 -0.49 23.36
C LEU A 248 5.65 0.03 24.46
N PRO A 249 5.67 -0.63 25.66
CA PRO A 249 6.42 -0.10 26.81
C PRO A 249 7.90 0.14 26.52
N GLU A 250 8.56 -0.80 25.88
CA GLU A 250 10.00 -0.75 25.60
C GLU A 250 10.36 0.35 24.58
N GLU A 251 9.44 0.67 23.66
CA GLU A 251 9.59 1.82 22.77
C GLU A 251 9.47 3.14 23.53
N GLN A 252 8.46 3.25 24.39
CA GLN A 252 8.25 4.44 25.21
C GLN A 252 9.41 4.70 26.16
N GLU A 253 9.92 3.66 26.83
CA GLU A 253 11.08 3.76 27.75
C GLU A 253 12.38 4.16 27.03
N ALA A 254 12.46 3.88 25.73
CA ALA A 254 13.64 4.18 24.91
C ALA A 254 13.67 5.60 24.34
N ASN A 255 12.63 6.42 24.56
CA ASN A 255 12.56 7.79 24.06
C ASN A 255 11.88 8.73 25.04
N SER A 256 12.55 9.84 25.38
CA SER A 256 12.07 10.85 26.33
C SER A 256 11.15 11.92 25.72
N ARG A 257 10.90 11.86 24.42
CA ARG A 257 10.04 12.79 23.64
C ARG A 257 8.95 12.02 22.91
N TYR A 258 8.14 11.27 23.68
CA TYR A 258 7.20 10.30 23.15
C TYR A 258 5.83 10.91 22.83
N PHE A 259 5.34 10.67 21.59
CA PHE A 259 4.01 11.06 21.13
C PHE A 259 3.06 9.87 21.25
N TYR A 260 1.87 10.08 21.79
CA TYR A 260 0.82 9.08 21.83
C TYR A 260 -0.27 9.38 20.80
N GLU A 261 -0.52 8.44 19.88
CA GLU A 261 -1.64 8.52 18.92
C GLU A 261 -2.87 7.80 19.45
N LEU A 262 -4.00 8.50 19.55
CA LEU A 262 -5.31 7.92 19.81
C LEU A 262 -6.09 7.84 18.50
N ALA A 263 -6.22 6.64 17.93
CA ALA A 263 -7.07 6.37 16.77
C ALA A 263 -8.47 5.92 17.19
N SER A 264 -9.38 5.90 16.22
CA SER A 264 -10.80 5.54 16.44
C SER A 264 -11.03 4.14 16.99
N GLY A 265 -10.10 3.20 16.78
CA GLY A 265 -10.11 1.86 17.37
C GLY A 265 -9.73 1.81 18.84
N ARG A 266 -9.13 2.86 19.38
CA ARG A 266 -8.69 3.00 20.78
C ARG A 266 -7.88 1.82 21.32
N PHE A 267 -7.12 1.14 20.46
CA PHE A 267 -6.37 -0.04 20.84
C PHE A 267 -5.40 0.22 22.00
N GLY A 268 -5.57 -0.54 23.08
CA GLY A 268 -4.72 -0.46 24.25
C GLY A 268 -4.68 0.90 24.95
N PHE A 269 -5.64 1.77 24.69
CA PHE A 269 -5.73 3.06 25.39
C PHE A 269 -6.07 2.86 26.86
N SER A 270 -5.35 3.57 27.72
CA SER A 270 -5.70 3.77 29.12
C SER A 270 -5.13 5.09 29.62
N TRP A 271 -5.81 5.71 30.56
CA TRP A 271 -5.46 7.03 31.05
C TRP A 271 -4.09 7.08 31.75
N ASP A 272 -3.71 6.01 32.44
CA ASP A 272 -2.41 5.89 33.13
C ASP A 272 -1.21 5.92 32.20
N LYS A 273 -1.39 5.57 30.94
CA LYS A 273 -0.34 5.67 29.92
C LYS A 273 0.02 7.10 29.58
N LEU A 274 -0.91 8.04 29.73
CA LEU A 274 -0.68 9.44 29.41
C LEU A 274 0.30 10.13 30.38
N ASP A 275 0.53 9.56 31.57
CA ASP A 275 1.55 10.06 32.50
C ASP A 275 2.98 9.90 31.97
N LYS A 276 3.17 9.07 30.96
CA LYS A 276 4.46 8.70 30.40
C LYS A 276 4.77 9.37 29.06
N VAL A 277 3.88 10.22 28.55
CA VAL A 277 4.00 10.79 27.20
C VAL A 277 4.18 12.31 27.26
N GLN A 278 4.83 12.86 26.24
CA GLN A 278 5.15 14.28 26.17
C GLN A 278 4.32 15.04 25.16
N ALA A 279 3.64 14.34 24.25
CA ALA A 279 2.63 14.90 23.37
C ALA A 279 1.55 13.86 23.07
N PHE A 280 0.39 14.31 22.71
CA PHE A 280 -0.77 13.47 22.39
C PHE A 280 -1.45 13.98 21.13
N HIS A 281 -1.94 13.10 20.27
CA HIS A 281 -2.79 13.51 19.18
C HIS A 281 -3.88 12.50 18.84
N PHE A 282 -4.97 13.02 18.34
CA PHE A 282 -6.04 12.25 17.72
C PHE A 282 -5.68 11.90 16.29
N LYS A 283 -6.03 10.70 15.84
CA LYS A 283 -5.97 10.34 14.44
C LYS A 283 -7.38 10.37 13.83
N GLY A 284 -7.65 11.40 13.03
CA GLY A 284 -8.88 11.51 12.23
C GLY A 284 -8.78 10.88 10.85
N GLY A 285 -7.57 10.74 10.31
CA GLY A 285 -7.35 10.18 9.00
C GLY A 285 -5.89 9.87 8.70
N GLN A 286 -5.68 9.29 7.53
CA GLN A 286 -4.37 8.94 6.98
C GLN A 286 -4.45 9.05 5.45
N GLY A 287 -3.40 9.54 4.80
CA GLY A 287 -3.40 9.98 3.41
C GLY A 287 -4.04 9.04 2.39
N ALA A 288 -3.74 7.74 2.44
CA ALA A 288 -4.31 6.78 1.50
C ALA A 288 -5.48 5.97 2.07
N LYS A 289 -6.04 6.36 3.20
CA LYS A 289 -7.07 5.61 3.93
C LYS A 289 -8.24 6.45 4.41
N THR A 290 -8.41 7.66 3.94
CA THR A 290 -9.53 8.52 4.36
C THR A 290 -10.85 7.81 4.09
N GLY A 291 -11.70 7.74 5.12
CA GLY A 291 -12.95 6.98 5.06
C GLY A 291 -12.79 5.48 5.37
N THR A 292 -11.57 5.00 5.63
CA THR A 292 -11.30 3.67 6.18
C THR A 292 -10.39 3.78 7.38
N GLY A 293 -10.48 2.86 8.33
CA GLY A 293 -9.58 2.80 9.47
C GLY A 293 -8.35 1.92 9.22
N GLY A 294 -7.53 1.76 10.25
CA GLY A 294 -6.44 0.79 10.25
C GLY A 294 -6.97 -0.64 10.24
N HIS A 295 -6.21 -1.54 9.63
CA HIS A 295 -6.56 -2.96 9.56
C HIS A 295 -5.35 -3.83 9.79
N LEU A 296 -5.32 -4.59 10.89
CA LEU A 296 -4.35 -5.64 11.14
C LEU A 296 -5.10 -6.98 11.20
N PRO A 297 -4.79 -7.93 10.29
CA PRO A 297 -5.47 -9.23 10.25
C PRO A 297 -5.31 -10.00 11.56
N GLY A 298 -6.32 -10.77 11.96
CA GLY A 298 -6.33 -11.52 13.22
C GLY A 298 -5.18 -12.53 13.35
N ASN A 299 -4.71 -13.12 12.24
CA ASN A 299 -3.56 -14.02 12.26
C ASN A 299 -2.24 -13.35 12.69
N LYS A 300 -2.14 -12.02 12.63
CA LYS A 300 -1.02 -11.21 13.14
C LYS A 300 -1.24 -10.72 14.58
N VAL A 301 -2.47 -10.72 15.08
CA VAL A 301 -2.81 -10.28 16.44
C VAL A 301 -2.59 -11.45 17.41
N LYS A 302 -1.34 -11.61 17.85
CA LYS A 302 -0.92 -12.71 18.76
C LYS A 302 0.11 -12.22 19.76
N GLY A 303 0.21 -12.91 20.91
CA GLY A 303 1.19 -12.67 21.95
C GLY A 303 1.22 -11.19 22.37
N LYS A 304 2.38 -10.59 22.36
CA LYS A 304 2.59 -9.20 22.79
C LYS A 304 1.78 -8.17 21.98
N ILE A 305 1.53 -8.43 20.68
CA ILE A 305 0.70 -7.52 19.84
C ILE A 305 -0.73 -7.49 20.35
N ALA A 306 -1.31 -8.66 20.66
CA ALA A 306 -2.65 -8.73 21.24
C ALA A 306 -2.72 -8.02 22.60
N LEU A 307 -1.73 -8.28 23.45
CA LEU A 307 -1.62 -7.66 24.78
C LEU A 307 -1.54 -6.13 24.71
N VAL A 308 -0.64 -5.58 23.91
CA VAL A 308 -0.43 -4.12 23.78
C VAL A 308 -1.66 -3.43 23.20
N ARG A 309 -2.35 -4.08 22.25
CA ARG A 309 -3.59 -3.57 21.66
C ARG A 309 -4.83 -3.78 22.54
N GLY A 310 -4.75 -4.59 23.58
CA GLY A 310 -5.89 -4.93 24.44
C GLY A 310 -6.94 -5.77 23.71
N LEU A 311 -6.51 -6.67 22.82
CA LEU A 311 -7.36 -7.53 22.01
C LEU A 311 -7.17 -9.01 22.37
N THR A 312 -8.17 -9.82 22.06
CA THR A 312 -8.05 -11.29 22.14
C THR A 312 -7.18 -11.79 20.98
N GLU A 313 -6.33 -12.79 21.24
CA GLU A 313 -5.53 -13.40 20.17
C GLU A 313 -6.43 -13.95 19.04
N GLY A 314 -6.04 -13.66 17.80
CA GLY A 314 -6.80 -14.04 16.62
C GLY A 314 -7.91 -13.06 16.23
N GLU A 315 -8.23 -12.09 17.06
CA GLU A 315 -9.18 -11.01 16.73
C GLU A 315 -8.52 -9.97 15.84
N ALA A 316 -9.15 -9.67 14.70
CA ALA A 316 -8.63 -8.64 13.80
C ALA A 316 -8.74 -7.24 14.43
N ALA A 317 -7.65 -6.47 14.36
CA ALA A 317 -7.65 -5.08 14.84
C ALA A 317 -8.12 -4.16 13.71
N ILE A 318 -9.38 -3.78 13.74
CA ILE A 318 -10.03 -2.92 12.73
C ILE A 318 -10.46 -1.62 13.40
N SER A 319 -9.92 -0.50 12.93
CA SER A 319 -10.35 0.83 13.37
C SER A 319 -11.53 1.28 12.52
N PRO A 320 -12.62 1.78 13.11
CA PRO A 320 -13.69 2.40 12.35
C PRO A 320 -13.22 3.70 11.66
N PRO A 321 -13.93 4.19 10.60
CA PRO A 321 -13.53 5.37 9.84
C PRO A 321 -13.58 6.69 10.65
N ARG A 322 -14.24 6.70 11.79
CA ARG A 322 -14.28 7.79 12.77
C ARG A 322 -14.45 7.24 14.17
N PHE A 323 -14.24 8.06 15.18
CA PHE A 323 -14.60 7.69 16.56
C PHE A 323 -16.11 7.44 16.66
N PRO A 324 -16.55 6.23 17.07
CA PRO A 324 -17.97 5.86 16.99
C PRO A 324 -18.87 6.70 17.89
N ASP A 325 -18.37 7.07 19.04
CA ASP A 325 -19.06 7.77 20.12
C ASP A 325 -18.98 9.30 20.03
N TRP A 326 -18.20 9.86 19.09
CA TRP A 326 -18.10 11.29 18.85
C TRP A 326 -18.73 11.65 17.50
N THR A 327 -19.74 12.50 17.57
CA THR A 327 -20.45 13.01 16.39
C THR A 327 -20.21 14.49 16.15
N GLU A 328 -19.68 15.20 17.16
CA GLU A 328 -19.43 16.63 17.15
C GLU A 328 -18.00 16.95 17.58
N VAL A 329 -17.44 18.02 17.00
CA VAL A 329 -16.09 18.50 17.32
C VAL A 329 -15.95 18.89 18.81
N SER A 330 -17.02 19.37 19.44
CA SER A 330 -17.06 19.70 20.86
C SER A 330 -16.74 18.52 21.78
N GLN A 331 -17.17 17.32 21.43
CA GLN A 331 -16.90 16.09 22.20
C GLN A 331 -15.42 15.73 22.15
N ILE A 332 -14.77 15.96 21.01
CA ILE A 332 -13.31 15.76 20.86
C ILE A 332 -12.56 16.80 21.70
N LYS A 333 -13.06 18.05 21.71
CA LYS A 333 -12.51 19.12 22.54
C LYS A 333 -12.59 18.76 24.03
N GLU A 334 -13.73 18.29 24.50
CA GLU A 334 -13.91 17.86 25.90
C GLU A 334 -12.89 16.79 26.29
N PHE A 335 -12.67 15.82 25.43
CA PHE A 335 -11.66 14.79 25.65
C PHE A 335 -10.23 15.38 25.66
N ALA A 336 -9.92 16.29 24.73
CA ALA A 336 -8.64 17.00 24.70
C ALA A 336 -8.38 17.80 25.99
N ASP A 337 -9.41 18.48 26.50
CA ASP A 337 -9.34 19.25 27.75
C ASP A 337 -9.12 18.31 28.96
N GLU A 338 -9.70 17.12 28.97
CA GLU A 338 -9.44 16.10 29.98
C GLU A 338 -8.00 15.58 29.91
N VAL A 339 -7.46 15.33 28.69
CA VAL A 339 -6.05 14.96 28.50
C VAL A 339 -5.14 16.05 29.08
N ARG A 340 -5.39 17.33 28.77
CA ARG A 340 -4.62 18.45 29.31
C ARG A 340 -4.65 18.47 30.84
N THR A 341 -5.83 18.31 31.40
CA THR A 341 -6.02 18.32 32.87
C THR A 341 -5.21 17.22 33.54
N ARG A 342 -5.29 15.99 33.03
CA ARG A 342 -4.61 14.83 33.61
C ARG A 342 -3.09 14.87 33.46
N THR A 343 -2.61 15.33 32.29
CA THR A 343 -1.17 15.39 32.00
C THR A 343 -0.48 16.65 32.53
N GLY A 344 -1.24 17.63 32.97
CA GLY A 344 -0.75 18.96 33.36
C GLY A 344 -0.34 19.81 32.13
N GLY A 345 -0.98 19.56 30.99
CA GLY A 345 -0.93 20.45 29.81
C GLY A 345 0.15 20.12 28.80
N ILE A 346 0.33 18.85 28.43
CA ILE A 346 1.14 18.47 27.25
C ILE A 346 0.48 18.95 25.96
N PRO A 347 1.24 19.13 24.86
CA PRO A 347 0.68 19.50 23.56
C PRO A 347 -0.32 18.48 23.04
N ILE A 348 -1.42 18.96 22.50
CA ILE A 348 -2.46 18.16 21.87
C ILE A 348 -2.45 18.42 20.36
N GLY A 349 -2.41 17.38 19.57
CA GLY A 349 -2.45 17.46 18.12
C GLY A 349 -3.66 16.79 17.50
N TYR A 350 -3.79 16.98 16.19
CA TYR A 350 -4.74 16.24 15.37
C TYR A 350 -4.08 15.81 14.06
N LYS A 351 -4.15 14.52 13.74
CA LYS A 351 -3.68 13.99 12.47
C LYS A 351 -4.83 13.94 11.48
N LEU A 352 -4.64 14.64 10.37
CA LEU A 352 -5.59 14.80 9.27
C LEU A 352 -5.06 14.19 7.99
N SER A 353 -5.93 13.57 7.22
CA SER A 353 -5.67 13.31 5.80
C SER A 353 -5.88 14.61 5.01
N ALA A 354 -5.05 14.85 3.99
CA ALA A 354 -5.15 16.06 3.17
C ALA A 354 -6.34 15.99 2.20
N GLN A 355 -7.54 16.25 2.69
CA GLN A 355 -8.80 16.27 1.93
C GLN A 355 -9.35 17.70 1.80
N HIS A 356 -10.25 18.09 2.67
CA HIS A 356 -10.79 19.44 2.77
C HIS A 356 -9.93 20.27 3.71
N ILE A 357 -8.68 20.51 3.31
CA ILE A 357 -7.57 20.94 4.17
C ILE A 357 -7.97 22.13 5.05
N GLU A 358 -8.53 23.19 4.47
CA GLU A 358 -8.86 24.42 5.17
C GLU A 358 -10.00 24.20 6.19
N ALA A 359 -11.04 23.47 5.80
CA ALA A 359 -12.18 23.17 6.68
C ALA A 359 -11.78 22.20 7.81
N ASP A 360 -10.94 21.22 7.51
CA ASP A 360 -10.43 20.27 8.50
C ASP A 360 -9.49 20.96 9.50
N ILE A 361 -8.69 21.94 9.05
CA ILE A 361 -7.88 22.80 9.93
C ILE A 361 -8.78 23.62 10.85
N ASP A 362 -9.85 24.22 10.34
CA ASP A 362 -10.80 24.96 11.19
C ASP A 362 -11.41 24.08 12.28
N ALA A 363 -11.78 22.84 11.93
CA ALA A 363 -12.28 21.87 12.89
C ALA A 363 -11.22 21.50 13.95
N ALA A 364 -9.97 21.28 13.53
CA ALA A 364 -8.87 20.99 14.45
C ALA A 364 -8.59 22.19 15.39
N LEU A 365 -8.60 23.41 14.87
CA LEU A 365 -8.47 24.62 15.68
C LEU A 365 -9.63 24.76 16.68
N ALA A 366 -10.85 24.36 16.31
CA ALA A 366 -12.00 24.33 17.23
C ALA A 366 -11.85 23.27 18.35
N VAL A 367 -11.15 22.16 18.10
CA VAL A 367 -10.72 21.22 19.16
C VAL A 367 -9.73 21.89 20.13
N GLY A 368 -9.01 22.90 19.66
CA GLY A 368 -7.98 23.61 20.42
C GLY A 368 -6.64 22.90 20.36
N VAL A 369 -6.24 22.42 19.21
CA VAL A 369 -4.96 21.74 19.03
C VAL A 369 -3.77 22.69 19.11
N ASP A 370 -2.63 22.16 19.54
CA ASP A 370 -1.34 22.84 19.60
C ASP A 370 -0.45 22.52 18.40
N TYR A 371 -0.80 21.47 17.64
CA TYR A 371 -0.12 21.09 16.40
C TYR A 371 -1.03 20.26 15.50
N ILE A 372 -0.72 20.23 14.21
CA ILE A 372 -1.43 19.42 13.20
C ILE A 372 -0.44 18.55 12.47
N ILE A 373 -0.77 17.27 12.31
CA ILE A 373 -0.09 16.34 11.40
C ILE A 373 -0.94 16.25 10.15
N LEU A 374 -0.43 16.76 9.03
CA LEU A 374 -1.11 16.69 7.74
C LEU A 374 -0.50 15.56 6.90
N ASP A 375 -1.28 14.52 6.66
CA ASP A 375 -0.87 13.34 5.91
C ASP A 375 -1.45 13.40 4.48
N GLY A 376 -0.57 13.68 3.51
CA GLY A 376 -0.93 13.78 2.10
C GLY A 376 -0.76 12.47 1.34
N ARG A 377 -1.26 12.42 0.10
CA ARG A 377 -1.01 11.32 -0.81
C ARG A 377 0.48 11.18 -1.10
N GLY A 378 0.96 9.94 -1.19
CA GLY A 378 2.37 9.58 -1.35
C GLY A 378 2.97 9.00 -0.08
N GLY A 379 2.30 9.10 1.07
CA GLY A 379 2.71 8.45 2.31
C GLY A 379 2.52 6.93 2.28
N GLY A 380 3.33 6.20 3.05
CA GLY A 380 3.17 4.77 3.27
C GLY A 380 1.92 4.47 4.10
N THR A 381 1.22 3.38 3.82
CA THR A 381 -0.07 3.12 4.43
C THR A 381 -0.16 1.82 5.22
N GLY A 382 0.79 0.92 5.03
CA GLY A 382 0.73 -0.43 5.57
C GLY A 382 -0.33 -1.32 4.90
N SER A 383 -1.55 -0.84 4.72
CA SER A 383 -2.64 -1.54 4.01
C SER A 383 -3.70 -0.52 3.62
N ALA A 384 -3.79 -0.21 2.35
CA ALA A 384 -4.80 0.69 1.80
C ALA A 384 -5.41 0.09 0.53
N PRO A 385 -6.71 0.32 0.26
CA PRO A 385 -7.27 0.00 -1.05
C PRO A 385 -6.45 0.68 -2.14
N SER A 386 -6.07 -0.04 -3.20
CA SER A 386 -5.25 0.50 -4.28
C SER A 386 -5.85 1.76 -4.89
N MET A 387 -7.17 1.76 -5.07
CA MET A 387 -7.91 2.91 -5.58
C MET A 387 -7.80 4.14 -4.64
N PHE A 388 -7.79 3.94 -3.34
CA PHE A 388 -7.62 5.04 -2.37
C PHE A 388 -6.20 5.57 -2.41
N ARG A 389 -5.21 4.66 -2.39
CA ARG A 389 -3.79 5.03 -2.49
C ARG A 389 -3.53 5.92 -3.71
N ASP A 390 -4.13 5.58 -4.86
CA ASP A 390 -3.81 6.21 -6.13
C ASP A 390 -4.65 7.46 -6.43
N HIS A 391 -5.86 7.59 -5.85
CA HIS A 391 -6.83 8.59 -6.31
C HIS A 391 -7.43 9.49 -5.24
N ILE A 392 -7.13 9.31 -3.96
CA ILE A 392 -7.65 10.19 -2.90
C ILE A 392 -6.51 10.89 -2.14
N SER A 393 -6.83 11.95 -1.47
CA SER A 393 -5.90 12.87 -0.80
C SER A 393 -5.11 13.77 -1.75
N VAL A 394 -4.90 15.00 -1.34
CA VAL A 394 -4.00 15.92 -2.02
C VAL A 394 -2.55 15.45 -1.81
N PRO A 395 -1.68 15.45 -2.82
CA PRO A 395 -0.26 15.15 -2.65
C PRO A 395 0.38 16.03 -1.58
N THR A 396 1.32 15.47 -0.81
CA THR A 396 1.87 16.11 0.41
C THR A 396 2.45 17.50 0.17
N ILE A 397 3.22 17.70 -0.90
CA ILE A 397 3.86 19.01 -1.19
C ILE A 397 2.83 20.12 -1.36
N PRO A 398 1.86 20.05 -2.28
CA PRO A 398 0.83 21.08 -2.42
C PRO A 398 -0.10 21.13 -1.20
N ALA A 399 -0.33 20.03 -0.50
CA ALA A 399 -1.13 20.02 0.72
C ALA A 399 -0.50 20.87 1.83
N LEU A 400 0.81 20.72 2.06
CA LEU A 400 1.55 21.52 3.04
C LEU A 400 1.56 23.01 2.66
N ALA A 401 1.74 23.35 1.39
CA ALA A 401 1.72 24.72 0.92
C ALA A 401 0.36 25.39 1.19
N ARG A 402 -0.75 24.68 0.92
CA ARG A 402 -2.11 25.15 1.21
C ARG A 402 -2.36 25.30 2.70
N ALA A 403 -1.99 24.30 3.48
CA ALA A 403 -2.19 24.32 4.93
C ALA A 403 -1.40 25.47 5.58
N ARG A 404 -0.12 25.64 5.22
CA ARG A 404 0.71 26.73 5.75
C ARG A 404 0.13 28.09 5.42
N LYS A 405 -0.21 28.30 4.13
CA LYS A 405 -0.86 29.57 3.71
C LYS A 405 -2.12 29.87 4.51
N TYR A 406 -2.97 28.85 4.71
CA TYR A 406 -4.22 29.02 5.45
C TYR A 406 -4.00 29.36 6.93
N LEU A 407 -3.07 28.69 7.60
CA LEU A 407 -2.70 29.01 8.99
C LEU A 407 -2.14 30.42 9.13
N ASP A 408 -1.36 30.89 8.17
CA ASP A 408 -0.84 32.27 8.13
C ASP A 408 -1.96 33.30 7.93
N GLU A 409 -2.90 33.04 7.00
CA GLU A 409 -4.09 33.89 6.79
C GLU A 409 -4.99 33.97 8.03
N LYS A 410 -5.06 32.91 8.82
CA LYS A 410 -5.74 32.86 10.11
C LYS A 410 -4.95 33.56 11.23
N GLY A 411 -3.69 33.91 11.04
CA GLY A 411 -2.83 34.50 12.04
C GLY A 411 -2.43 33.56 13.18
N VAL A 412 -2.49 32.24 12.95
CA VAL A 412 -2.14 31.20 13.94
C VAL A 412 -0.90 30.40 13.59
N GLY A 413 -0.28 30.66 12.46
CA GLY A 413 0.83 29.88 11.94
C GLY A 413 2.08 29.81 12.84
N ASP A 414 2.27 30.75 13.75
CA ASP A 414 3.35 30.75 14.74
C ASP A 414 3.00 29.97 16.01
N ASN A 415 1.75 29.56 16.17
CA ASN A 415 1.21 28.95 17.38
C ASN A 415 0.81 27.49 17.19
N VAL A 416 0.62 27.05 15.93
CA VAL A 416 0.14 25.70 15.56
C VAL A 416 1.04 25.10 14.50
#